data_bbd49cddddb89ea4f159044657d89dae
#
_entry.id   bbd49cddddb89ea4f159044657d89dae
#
_cell.length_a   1.000
_cell.length_b   1.000
_cell.length_c   1.000
_cell.angle_alpha   90.00
_cell.angle_beta   90.00
_cell.angle_gamma   90.00
#
_symmetry.space_group_name_H-M   'P 1'
#
loop_
_entity.id
_entity.type
_entity.pdbx_description
1 polymer ?
#
loop_
_entity_poly.entity_id
_entity_poly.type
_entity_poly.pdbx_seq_one_letter_code
_entity_poly.pdbx_strand_id
1 'polypeptide(L)' 'MMDNEKIDRINTLAHKAKSVGLTEEEKKEQAELRKEYLA' A
#
# COMPACT_ATOMS: atom_id res chain seq x y z
N MET A 1 13.54 -7.76 -4.50
CA MET A 1 13.05 -8.21 -3.18
C MET A 1 12.37 -7.06 -2.44
N MET A 2 11.19 -7.29 -1.86
CA MET A 2 10.49 -6.24 -1.12
C MET A 2 11.14 -5.99 0.23
N ASP A 3 11.27 -4.72 0.59
CA ASP A 3 11.75 -4.36 1.91
C ASP A 3 10.63 -4.52 2.93
N ASN A 4 11.00 -4.81 4.19
CA ASN A 4 10.01 -4.87 5.26
C ASN A 4 9.23 -3.57 5.40
N GLU A 5 9.88 -2.44 5.17
CA GLU A 5 9.21 -1.14 5.22
C GLU A 5 8.11 -1.02 4.18
N LYS A 6 8.35 -1.53 2.98
CA LYS A 6 7.33 -1.50 1.93
C LYS A 6 6.17 -2.41 2.27
N ILE A 7 6.45 -3.58 2.82
CA ILE A 7 5.41 -4.51 3.24
C ILE A 7 4.56 -3.88 4.34
N ASP A 8 5.19 -3.26 5.32
CA ASP A 8 4.48 -2.55 6.38
C ASP A 8 3.62 -1.43 5.82
N ARG A 9 4.14 -0.71 4.83
CA ARG A 9 3.37 0.37 4.20
C ARG A 9 2.14 -0.16 3.49
N ILE A 10 2.27 -1.29 2.79
CA ILE A 10 1.14 -1.93 2.12
C ILE A 10 0.07 -2.31 3.15
N ASN A 11 0.49 -2.91 4.25
CA ASN A 11 -0.43 -3.28 5.32
C ASN A 11 -1.12 -2.07 5.92
N THR A 12 -0.38 -1.00 6.18
CA THR A 12 -0.92 0.24 6.72
C THR A 12 -1.98 0.82 5.79
N LEU A 13 -1.68 0.87 4.49
CA LEU A 13 -2.62 1.40 3.51
C LEU A 13 -3.86 0.52 3.40
N ALA A 14 -3.69 -0.79 3.46
CA ALA A 14 -4.83 -1.71 3.41
C ALA A 14 -5.76 -1.51 4.61
N HIS A 15 -5.20 -1.36 5.80
CA HIS A 15 -6.00 -1.09 7.00
C HIS A 15 -6.71 0.25 6.91
N LYS A 16 -6.00 1.27 6.45
CA LYS A 16 -6.58 2.59 6.31
C LYS A 16 -7.73 2.59 5.30
N ALA A 17 -7.57 1.85 4.21
CA ALA A 17 -8.61 1.75 3.19
C ALA A 17 -9.91 1.17 3.75
N LYS A 18 -9.81 0.27 4.70
CA LYS A 18 -10.99 -0.33 5.35
C LYS A 18 -11.59 0.57 6.42
N SER A 19 -10.83 1.51 6.92
CA SER A 19 -11.27 2.40 7.99
C SER A 19 -11.79 3.72 7.43
N VAL A 20 -10.89 4.69 7.25
CA VAL A 20 -11.27 6.03 6.80
C VAL A 20 -11.20 6.20 5.29
N GLY A 21 -10.62 5.25 4.60
CA GLY A 21 -10.41 5.34 3.16
C GLY A 21 -9.08 5.95 2.83
N LEU A 22 -8.69 5.84 1.56
CA LEU A 22 -7.42 6.36 1.08
C LEU A 22 -7.63 7.64 0.27
N THR A 23 -6.67 8.56 0.37
CA THR A 23 -6.62 9.71 -0.54
C THR A 23 -6.19 9.21 -1.92
N GLU A 24 -6.32 10.08 -2.93
CA GLU A 24 -5.93 9.70 -4.27
C GLU A 24 -4.45 9.37 -4.36
N GLU A 25 -3.62 10.13 -3.66
CA GLU A 25 -2.19 9.87 -3.60
C GLU A 25 -1.89 8.53 -2.95
N GLU A 26 -2.60 8.22 -1.88
CA GLU A 26 -2.42 6.95 -1.19
C GLU A 26 -2.87 5.77 -2.06
N LYS A 27 -3.92 5.96 -2.84
CA LYS A 27 -4.36 4.92 -3.77
C LYS A 27 -3.31 4.64 -4.83
N LYS A 28 -2.67 5.68 -5.33
CA LYS A 28 -1.60 5.53 -6.31
C LYS A 28 -0.41 4.80 -5.69
N GLU A 29 -0.05 5.20 -4.49
CA GLU A 29 1.06 4.56 -3.77
C GLU A 29 0.76 3.09 -3.55
N GLN A 30 -0.44 2.78 -3.11
CA GLN A 30 -0.85 1.40 -2.88
C GLN A 30 -0.77 0.57 -4.16
N ALA A 31 -1.24 1.13 -5.27
CA ALA A 31 -1.20 0.43 -6.55
C ALA A 31 0.23 0.13 -6.99
N GLU A 32 1.13 1.08 -6.80
CA GLU A 32 2.54 0.88 -7.15
C GLU A 32 3.21 -0.17 -6.26
N LEU A 33 2.94 -0.10 -4.97
CA LEU A 33 3.50 -1.07 -4.03
C LEU A 33 2.97 -2.48 -4.32
N ARG A 34 1.71 -2.60 -4.65
CA ARG A 34 1.12 -3.89 -5.00
C ARG A 34 1.73 -4.45 -6.28
N LYS A 35 2.05 -3.58 -7.23
CA LYS A 35 2.72 -4.00 -8.45
C LYS A 35 4.06 -4.66 -8.15
N GLU A 36 4.85 -4.03 -7.28
CA GLU A 36 6.13 -4.58 -6.88
C GLU A 36 5.96 -5.89 -6.12
N TYR A 37 4.95 -5.94 -5.28
CA TYR A 37 4.69 -7.10 -4.44
C TYR A 37 4.24 -8.31 -5.26
N LEU A 38 3.46 -8.08 -6.31
CA LEU A 38 2.91 -9.15 -7.13
C LEU A 38 3.78 -9.51 -8.34
N ALA A 39 4.75 -8.68 -8.65
CA ALA A 39 5.62 -8.90 -9.82
C ALA A 39 6.57 -10.10 -9.68
#